data_0cba93acc980b3e6b113e7e330191890
#
_entry.id   0cba93acc980b3e6b113e7e330191890
#
_cell.length_a   1.000
_cell.length_b   1.000
_cell.length_c   1.000
_cell.angle_alpha   90.00
_cell.angle_beta   90.00
_cell.angle_gamma   90.00
#
_symmetry.space_group_name_H-M   'P 1'
#
loop_
_entity.id
_entity.type
_entity.pdbx_description
1 polymer ?
#
loop_
_entity_poly.entity_id
_entity_poly.type
_entity_poly.pdbx_seq_one_letter_code
_entity_poly.pdbx_strand_id
1 'polypeptide(L)'
;MMKQLEQTSHLFGSNAPFIEEQYENYLADPSSVSAEWREYFDKLQAQVGAAARDVPHGPVIAAFEQMAKRGPVRTVVTAGEDKQQVSVLQLINAYRFLGNRWANLDPLKRTERPQIAELEPSYYGFTEADLSKSFNIGSFHGFSTERATLREILEALRQTYCGPIGAEYMYMTDIGQKRWIQSRLESLRGTPKFSAEMKKRILERTTAAETLERYLHTRYVGQKRFSLEGGESAIVAMDELIRVAGGLGVQETVIGMAHRGRLNVLVNTLG
;
A
#
# COMPACT_ATOMS: atom_id res chain seq x y z
N MET A 1 32.48 17.34 0.41
CA MET A 1 31.17 17.94 0.22
C MET A 1 31.25 19.45 -0.05
N MET A 2 31.73 20.33 0.85
CA MET A 2 31.82 21.78 0.58
C MET A 2 32.68 22.13 -0.65
N LYS A 3 33.85 21.53 -0.84
CA LYS A 3 34.70 21.76 -2.04
C LYS A 3 34.05 21.30 -3.35
N GLN A 4 33.20 20.28 -3.33
CA GLN A 4 32.43 19.84 -4.50
C GLN A 4 31.29 20.81 -4.83
N LEU A 5 30.62 21.35 -3.80
CA LEU A 5 29.59 22.38 -3.94
C LEU A 5 30.16 23.70 -4.47
N GLU A 6 31.36 24.10 -4.03
CA GLU A 6 32.06 25.27 -4.57
C GLU A 6 32.43 25.12 -6.06
N GLN A 7 32.82 23.91 -6.48
CA GLN A 7 33.18 23.63 -7.88
C GLN A 7 31.97 23.59 -8.82
N THR A 8 30.77 23.38 -8.30
CA THR A 8 29.53 23.31 -9.09
C THR A 8 28.58 24.48 -8.85
N SER A 9 28.99 25.47 -8.02
CA SER A 9 28.11 26.59 -7.64
C SER A 9 27.68 27.47 -8.83
N HIS A 10 28.49 27.55 -9.90
CA HIS A 10 28.16 28.26 -11.12
C HIS A 10 27.10 27.55 -11.98
N LEU A 11 26.77 26.27 -11.68
CA LEU A 11 25.74 25.52 -12.36
C LEU A 11 24.34 25.76 -11.76
N PHE A 12 24.24 26.47 -10.66
CA PHE A 12 22.99 26.69 -9.94
C PHE A 12 22.55 28.16 -10.01
N GLY A 13 21.27 28.38 -9.91
CA GLY A 13 20.68 29.73 -9.93
C GLY A 13 20.25 30.17 -11.33
N SER A 14 20.34 31.46 -11.61
CA SER A 14 19.87 32.08 -12.88
C SER A 14 20.61 31.58 -14.13
N ASN A 15 21.76 30.95 -13.97
CA ASN A 15 22.59 30.48 -15.11
C ASN A 15 22.25 29.02 -15.50
N ALA A 16 21.50 28.30 -14.68
CA ALA A 16 21.17 26.88 -14.95
C ALA A 16 20.50 26.67 -16.32
N PRO A 17 19.47 27.42 -16.71
CA PRO A 17 18.84 27.25 -18.02
C PRO A 17 19.78 27.48 -19.20
N PHE A 18 20.69 28.44 -19.10
CA PHE A 18 21.69 28.71 -20.13
C PHE A 18 22.69 27.56 -20.26
N ILE A 19 23.14 27.01 -19.14
CA ILE A 19 24.09 25.89 -19.11
C ILE A 19 23.42 24.61 -19.64
N GLU A 20 22.16 24.38 -19.29
CA GLU A 20 21.36 23.27 -19.84
C GLU A 20 21.22 23.38 -21.36
N GLU A 21 20.92 24.57 -21.88
CA GLU A 21 20.85 24.81 -23.33
C GLU A 21 22.18 24.53 -24.02
N GLN A 22 23.30 24.97 -23.44
CA GLN A 22 24.63 24.69 -23.99
C GLN A 22 24.97 23.21 -23.96
N TYR A 23 24.55 22.49 -22.90
CA TYR A 23 24.75 21.04 -22.76
C TYR A 23 23.92 20.27 -23.78
N GLU A 24 22.66 20.60 -23.98
CA GLU A 24 21.80 19.99 -25.00
C GLU A 24 22.38 20.23 -26.42
N ASN A 25 22.88 21.42 -26.73
CA ASN A 25 23.55 21.71 -28.00
C ASN A 25 24.80 20.84 -28.17
N TYR A 26 25.61 20.71 -27.11
CA TYR A 26 26.80 19.84 -27.11
C TYR A 26 26.44 18.36 -27.31
N LEU A 27 25.37 17.86 -26.68
CA LEU A 27 24.91 16.50 -26.86
C LEU A 27 24.41 16.20 -28.29
N ALA A 28 23.80 17.19 -28.93
CA ALA A 28 23.34 17.10 -30.31
C ALA A 28 24.52 17.17 -31.30
N ASP A 29 25.43 18.15 -31.13
CA ASP A 29 26.64 18.35 -31.92
C ASP A 29 27.74 19.00 -31.06
N PRO A 30 28.80 18.29 -30.66
CA PRO A 30 29.88 18.83 -29.86
C PRO A 30 30.59 20.04 -30.49
N SER A 31 30.46 20.27 -31.82
CA SER A 31 31.05 21.42 -32.50
C SER A 31 30.20 22.69 -32.40
N SER A 32 28.96 22.59 -31.94
CA SER A 32 28.02 23.70 -31.80
C SER A 32 28.31 24.64 -30.63
N VAL A 33 29.11 24.18 -29.65
CA VAL A 33 29.52 24.97 -28.48
C VAL A 33 30.97 25.44 -28.55
N SER A 34 31.31 26.47 -27.75
CA SER A 34 32.69 26.98 -27.69
C SER A 34 33.68 25.92 -27.20
N ALA A 35 34.97 26.08 -27.53
CA ALA A 35 36.01 25.14 -27.13
C ALA A 35 36.09 24.94 -25.61
N GLU A 36 35.82 26.01 -24.82
CA GLU A 36 35.80 25.99 -23.37
C GLU A 36 34.65 25.14 -22.83
N TRP A 37 33.45 25.30 -23.39
CA TRP A 37 32.28 24.51 -23.01
C TRP A 37 32.44 23.03 -23.40
N ARG A 38 33.03 22.79 -24.55
CA ARG A 38 33.29 21.39 -25.00
C ARG A 38 34.25 20.68 -24.05
N GLU A 39 35.37 21.31 -23.70
CA GLU A 39 36.31 20.72 -22.76
C GLU A 39 35.68 20.47 -21.37
N TYR A 40 34.80 21.37 -20.93
CA TYR A 40 34.06 21.23 -19.68
C TYR A 40 33.11 20.06 -19.73
N PHE A 41 32.31 19.91 -20.78
CA PHE A 41 31.32 18.84 -20.90
C PHE A 41 31.98 17.47 -21.18
N ASP A 42 33.09 17.44 -21.91
CA ASP A 42 33.91 16.20 -22.06
C ASP A 42 34.41 15.67 -20.71
N LYS A 43 34.91 16.58 -19.85
CA LYS A 43 35.33 16.20 -18.49
C LYS A 43 34.14 15.70 -17.63
N LEU A 44 32.98 16.33 -17.77
CA LEU A 44 31.77 15.95 -17.05
C LEU A 44 31.31 14.53 -17.44
N GLN A 45 31.26 14.24 -18.74
CA GLN A 45 30.91 12.91 -19.25
C GLN A 45 31.94 11.84 -18.90
N ALA A 46 33.20 12.16 -18.86
CA ALA A 46 34.26 11.21 -18.45
C ALA A 46 34.13 10.80 -16.97
N GLN A 47 33.56 11.63 -16.10
CA GLN A 47 33.34 11.32 -14.69
C GLN A 47 32.16 10.36 -14.44
N VAL A 48 31.18 10.30 -15.35
CA VAL A 48 29.94 9.51 -15.19
C VAL A 48 30.16 8.04 -15.59
N GLY A 49 31.22 7.69 -16.30
CA GLY A 49 31.54 6.33 -16.71
C GLY A 49 30.76 5.84 -17.92
N ALA A 50 31.29 4.87 -18.65
CA ALA A 50 30.79 4.40 -19.94
C ALA A 50 29.38 3.75 -19.93
N ALA A 51 28.79 3.53 -18.77
CA ALA A 51 27.48 2.84 -18.62
C ALA A 51 26.28 3.80 -18.62
N ALA A 52 26.48 5.13 -18.52
CA ALA A 52 25.40 6.11 -18.46
C ALA A 52 25.75 7.31 -19.35
N ARG A 53 25.74 7.11 -20.67
CA ARG A 53 25.95 8.23 -21.60
C ARG A 53 24.66 9.04 -21.69
N ASP A 54 24.74 10.33 -21.38
CA ASP A 54 23.60 11.24 -21.52
C ASP A 54 23.19 11.35 -23.00
N VAL A 55 21.90 11.46 -23.24
CA VAL A 55 21.32 11.62 -24.57
C VAL A 55 20.57 12.95 -24.66
N PRO A 56 20.55 13.59 -25.87
CA PRO A 56 19.82 14.85 -26.04
C PRO A 56 18.34 14.70 -25.69
N HIS A 57 17.78 15.61 -24.90
CA HIS A 57 16.35 15.66 -24.58
C HIS A 57 15.50 16.25 -25.69
N GLY A 58 16.08 16.97 -26.65
CA GLY A 58 15.38 17.60 -27.77
C GLY A 58 14.41 16.67 -28.51
N PRO A 59 14.79 15.44 -28.89
CA PRO A 59 13.88 14.47 -29.52
C PRO A 59 12.71 14.06 -28.60
N VAL A 60 12.94 13.97 -27.29
CA VAL A 60 11.90 13.62 -26.30
C VAL A 60 10.92 14.77 -26.15
N ILE A 61 11.42 16.00 -26.02
CA ILE A 61 10.61 17.22 -25.94
C ILE A 61 9.75 17.36 -27.22
N ALA A 62 10.33 17.18 -28.40
CA ALA A 62 9.61 17.22 -29.67
C ALA A 62 8.52 16.13 -29.76
N ALA A 63 8.79 14.93 -29.23
CA ALA A 63 7.80 13.86 -29.16
C ALA A 63 6.61 14.21 -28.24
N PHE A 64 6.86 14.82 -27.10
CA PHE A 64 5.81 15.32 -26.20
C PHE A 64 5.01 16.46 -26.82
N GLU A 65 5.66 17.41 -27.50
CA GLU A 65 4.97 18.47 -28.24
C GLU A 65 4.07 17.91 -29.36
N GLN A 66 4.55 16.89 -30.09
CA GLN A 66 3.73 16.22 -31.09
C GLN A 66 2.54 15.48 -30.46
N MET A 67 2.74 14.82 -29.30
CA MET A 67 1.66 14.21 -28.56
C MET A 67 0.64 15.24 -28.06
N ALA A 68 1.10 16.37 -27.57
CA ALA A 68 0.22 17.47 -27.16
C ALA A 68 -0.60 18.05 -28.32
N LYS A 69 0.01 18.18 -29.50
CA LYS A 69 -0.67 18.63 -30.72
C LYS A 69 -1.68 17.62 -31.29
N ARG A 70 -1.48 16.32 -31.02
CA ARG A 70 -2.43 15.27 -31.45
C ARG A 70 -3.73 15.29 -30.65
N GLY A 71 -3.82 16.04 -29.55
CA GLY A 71 -4.94 16.05 -28.63
C GLY A 71 -5.06 14.71 -27.89
N PRO A 72 -5.94 14.62 -26.89
CA PRO A 72 -6.20 13.35 -26.24
C PRO A 72 -6.69 12.37 -27.30
N VAL A 73 -6.01 11.21 -27.41
CA VAL A 73 -6.53 10.08 -28.20
C VAL A 73 -7.89 9.77 -27.58
N ARG A 74 -8.96 10.24 -28.21
CA ARG A 74 -10.29 9.75 -27.93
C ARG A 74 -10.27 8.30 -28.41
N THR A 75 -9.90 7.40 -27.53
CA THR A 75 -10.34 6.01 -27.65
C THR A 75 -11.84 6.12 -27.76
N VAL A 76 -12.38 5.75 -28.92
CA VAL A 76 -13.83 5.60 -29.11
C VAL A 76 -14.17 4.37 -28.26
N VAL A 77 -14.39 4.63 -26.97
CA VAL A 77 -14.95 3.69 -26.03
C VAL A 77 -16.38 3.52 -26.50
N THR A 78 -16.75 2.32 -26.87
CA THR A 78 -18.13 1.95 -27.19
C THR A 78 -18.99 2.35 -25.98
N ALA A 79 -19.85 3.36 -26.19
CA ALA A 79 -20.26 4.31 -25.17
C ALA A 79 -21.37 3.76 -24.24
N GLY A 80 -21.06 2.81 -23.39
CA GLY A 80 -22.03 2.34 -22.38
C GLY A 80 -21.40 1.33 -21.44
N GLU A 81 -21.08 0.15 -21.92
CA GLU A 81 -20.54 -0.94 -21.09
C GLU A 81 -19.14 -0.68 -20.58
N ASP A 82 -18.28 -0.03 -21.40
CA ASP A 82 -16.90 0.28 -21.00
C ASP A 82 -16.85 1.35 -19.91
N LYS A 83 -17.76 2.34 -19.91
CA LYS A 83 -17.85 3.34 -18.84
C LYS A 83 -18.24 2.69 -17.51
N GLN A 84 -19.24 1.79 -17.54
CA GLN A 84 -19.66 1.06 -16.34
C GLN A 84 -18.55 0.14 -15.85
N GLN A 85 -17.77 -0.50 -16.75
CA GLN A 85 -16.64 -1.31 -16.40
C GLN A 85 -15.54 -0.49 -15.66
N VAL A 86 -15.22 0.70 -16.16
CA VAL A 86 -14.28 1.62 -15.47
C VAL A 86 -14.81 2.01 -14.10
N SER A 87 -16.11 2.31 -14.00
CA SER A 87 -16.76 2.64 -12.73
C SER A 87 -16.67 1.50 -11.70
N VAL A 88 -16.79 0.24 -12.12
CA VAL A 88 -16.58 -0.92 -11.23
C VAL A 88 -15.16 -0.97 -10.71
N LEU A 89 -14.16 -0.77 -11.57
CA LEU A 89 -12.76 -0.76 -11.14
C LEU A 89 -12.45 0.40 -10.18
N GLN A 90 -13.05 1.56 -10.40
CA GLN A 90 -12.97 2.70 -9.48
C GLN A 90 -13.60 2.38 -8.13
N LEU A 91 -14.78 1.75 -8.12
CA LEU A 91 -15.46 1.31 -6.90
C LEU A 91 -14.62 0.30 -6.12
N ILE A 92 -14.02 -0.70 -6.78
CA ILE A 92 -13.10 -1.65 -6.16
C ILE A 92 -11.93 -0.91 -5.48
N ASN A 93 -11.32 0.05 -6.18
CA ASN A 93 -10.24 0.85 -5.62
C ASN A 93 -10.69 1.74 -4.47
N ALA A 94 -11.90 2.30 -4.51
CA ALA A 94 -12.44 3.06 -3.39
C ALA A 94 -12.55 2.22 -2.12
N TYR A 95 -13.03 0.98 -2.21
CA TYR A 95 -13.05 0.08 -1.06
C TYR A 95 -11.65 -0.24 -0.52
N ARG A 96 -10.64 -0.38 -1.38
CA ARG A 96 -9.25 -0.60 -0.98
C ARG A 96 -8.68 0.58 -0.19
N PHE A 97 -9.03 1.80 -0.57
CA PHE A 97 -8.54 3.02 0.08
C PHE A 97 -9.37 3.46 1.28
N LEU A 98 -10.68 3.32 1.22
CA LEU A 98 -11.61 3.94 2.16
C LEU A 98 -12.41 2.93 3.00
N GLY A 99 -12.38 1.64 2.63
CA GLY A 99 -13.19 0.62 3.29
C GLY A 99 -12.90 0.49 4.79
N ASN A 100 -11.64 0.70 5.20
CA ASN A 100 -11.25 0.70 6.61
C ASN A 100 -11.99 1.76 7.43
N ARG A 101 -12.35 2.91 6.84
CA ARG A 101 -13.09 3.98 7.50
C ARG A 101 -14.55 3.58 7.78
N TRP A 102 -15.09 2.62 7.03
CA TRP A 102 -16.43 2.08 7.23
C TRP A 102 -16.40 0.68 7.87
N ALA A 103 -15.23 0.18 8.23
CA ALA A 103 -15.07 -1.09 8.92
C ALA A 103 -15.76 -1.08 10.30
N ASN A 104 -16.23 -2.26 10.72
CA ASN A 104 -16.92 -2.44 11.99
C ASN A 104 -15.90 -2.67 13.12
N LEU A 105 -15.18 -1.62 13.50
CA LEU A 105 -14.08 -1.68 14.48
C LEU A 105 -14.53 -1.36 15.91
N ASP A 106 -15.76 -0.89 16.10
CA ASP A 106 -16.31 -0.55 17.41
C ASP A 106 -17.30 -1.61 17.90
N PRO A 107 -16.86 -2.61 18.70
CA PRO A 107 -17.73 -3.66 19.22
C PRO A 107 -18.79 -3.11 20.20
N LEU A 108 -18.54 -1.94 20.79
CA LEU A 108 -19.46 -1.29 21.73
C LEU A 108 -20.47 -0.36 21.04
N LYS A 109 -20.33 -0.15 19.73
CA LYS A 109 -21.19 0.72 18.91
C LYS A 109 -21.37 2.13 19.49
N ARG A 110 -20.28 2.70 20.00
CA ARG A 110 -20.26 4.03 20.62
C ARG A 110 -20.25 5.15 19.57
N THR A 111 -19.74 4.85 18.39
CA THR A 111 -19.59 5.81 17.30
C THR A 111 -20.34 5.33 16.08
N GLU A 112 -21.14 6.21 15.49
CA GLU A 112 -21.78 5.94 14.19
C GLU A 112 -20.71 5.92 13.10
N ARG A 113 -20.84 4.96 12.19
CA ARG A 113 -19.93 4.87 11.04
C ARG A 113 -20.24 6.02 10.06
N PRO A 114 -19.21 6.73 9.57
CA PRO A 114 -19.42 7.82 8.63
C PRO A 114 -20.02 7.30 7.33
N GLN A 115 -20.93 8.06 6.72
CA GLN A 115 -21.33 7.80 5.36
C GLN A 115 -20.21 8.21 4.40
N ILE A 116 -19.82 7.31 3.51
CA ILE A 116 -18.76 7.51 2.53
C ILE A 116 -19.37 7.31 1.15
N ALA A 117 -19.62 8.39 0.47
CA ALA A 117 -20.32 8.38 -0.83
C ALA A 117 -19.61 7.50 -1.87
N GLU A 118 -18.27 7.50 -1.87
CA GLU A 118 -17.43 6.73 -2.78
C GLU A 118 -17.52 5.20 -2.59
N LEU A 119 -18.11 4.72 -1.50
CA LEU A 119 -18.41 3.31 -1.29
C LEU A 119 -19.79 2.89 -1.79
N GLU A 120 -20.61 3.85 -2.21
CA GLU A 120 -21.94 3.58 -2.72
C GLU A 120 -21.95 3.47 -4.25
N PRO A 121 -22.61 2.45 -4.83
CA PRO A 121 -22.68 2.28 -6.29
C PRO A 121 -23.31 3.48 -7.01
N SER A 122 -24.25 4.15 -6.36
CA SER A 122 -24.93 5.33 -6.92
C SER A 122 -23.98 6.49 -7.22
N TYR A 123 -22.86 6.62 -6.47
CA TYR A 123 -21.80 7.60 -6.72
C TYR A 123 -21.18 7.43 -8.12
N TYR A 124 -21.13 6.20 -8.61
CA TYR A 124 -20.60 5.85 -9.94
C TYR A 124 -21.68 5.76 -11.01
N GLY A 125 -22.90 6.17 -10.69
CA GLY A 125 -24.03 6.16 -11.61
C GLY A 125 -24.69 4.80 -11.81
N PHE A 126 -24.45 3.83 -10.91
CA PHE A 126 -25.17 2.56 -10.92
C PHE A 126 -26.52 2.67 -10.25
N THR A 127 -27.46 1.93 -10.78
CA THR A 127 -28.83 1.78 -10.28
C THR A 127 -29.06 0.35 -9.77
N GLU A 128 -30.19 0.09 -9.11
CA GLU A 128 -30.58 -1.26 -8.69
C GLU A 128 -30.63 -2.26 -9.85
N ALA A 129 -31.04 -1.80 -11.05
CA ALA A 129 -31.06 -2.64 -12.26
C ALA A 129 -29.68 -3.11 -12.70
N ASP A 130 -28.62 -2.37 -12.35
CA ASP A 130 -27.25 -2.70 -12.72
C ASP A 130 -26.63 -3.78 -11.80
N LEU A 131 -27.20 -4.04 -10.63
CA LEU A 131 -26.67 -5.01 -9.66
C LEU A 131 -26.60 -6.43 -10.21
N SER A 132 -27.43 -6.80 -11.16
CA SER A 132 -27.42 -8.11 -11.82
C SER A 132 -26.47 -8.20 -13.01
N LYS A 133 -25.94 -7.07 -13.49
CA LYS A 133 -24.97 -7.05 -14.60
C LYS A 133 -23.63 -7.61 -14.18
N SER A 134 -22.99 -8.35 -15.09
CA SER A 134 -21.68 -8.97 -14.89
C SER A 134 -20.57 -8.09 -15.41
N PHE A 135 -19.54 -7.86 -14.59
CA PHE A 135 -18.37 -7.04 -14.90
C PHE A 135 -17.09 -7.82 -14.69
N ASN A 136 -16.01 -7.39 -15.35
CA ASN A 136 -14.67 -7.89 -15.08
C ASN A 136 -14.19 -7.33 -13.74
N ILE A 137 -13.69 -8.22 -12.86
CA ILE A 137 -13.22 -7.87 -11.52
C ILE A 137 -11.82 -7.26 -11.50
N GLY A 138 -11.13 -7.19 -12.64
CA GLY A 138 -9.78 -6.65 -12.76
C GLY A 138 -8.79 -7.39 -11.87
N SER A 139 -8.12 -6.65 -11.00
CA SER A 139 -7.13 -7.19 -10.06
C SER A 139 -7.73 -7.59 -8.69
N PHE A 140 -9.05 -7.78 -8.57
CA PHE A 140 -9.68 -8.20 -7.33
C PHE A 140 -9.61 -9.72 -7.18
N HIS A 141 -9.04 -10.19 -6.06
CA HIS A 141 -8.76 -11.62 -5.82
C HIS A 141 -9.88 -12.36 -5.10
N GLY A 142 -11.03 -11.74 -4.89
CA GLY A 142 -12.14 -12.33 -4.12
C GLY A 142 -12.93 -13.43 -4.85
N PHE A 143 -12.60 -13.74 -6.11
CA PHE A 143 -13.33 -14.73 -6.92
C PHE A 143 -12.36 -15.67 -7.64
N SER A 144 -12.86 -16.85 -8.01
CA SER A 144 -12.15 -17.80 -8.88
C SER A 144 -12.40 -17.53 -10.38
N THR A 145 -13.31 -16.62 -10.71
CA THR A 145 -13.69 -16.22 -12.07
C THR A 145 -13.25 -14.80 -12.35
N GLU A 146 -13.03 -14.47 -13.62
CA GLU A 146 -12.66 -13.11 -14.02
C GLU A 146 -13.84 -12.13 -14.04
N ARG A 147 -15.05 -12.65 -13.97
CA ARG A 147 -16.28 -11.84 -13.99
C ARG A 147 -17.21 -12.25 -12.85
N ALA A 148 -17.89 -11.23 -12.29
CA ALA A 148 -18.92 -11.41 -11.29
C ALA A 148 -20.00 -10.33 -11.45
N THR A 149 -21.18 -10.54 -10.88
CA THR A 149 -22.21 -9.51 -10.86
C THR A 149 -21.81 -8.37 -9.94
N LEU A 150 -22.31 -7.17 -10.20
CA LEU A 150 -22.04 -6.00 -9.34
C LEU A 150 -22.46 -6.27 -7.89
N ARG A 151 -23.55 -6.99 -7.68
CA ARG A 151 -24.01 -7.40 -6.34
C ARG A 151 -22.95 -8.27 -5.64
N GLU A 152 -22.47 -9.29 -6.28
CA GLU A 152 -21.44 -10.20 -5.73
C GLU A 152 -20.13 -9.45 -5.44
N ILE A 153 -19.73 -8.53 -6.34
CA ILE A 153 -18.55 -7.68 -6.16
C ILE A 153 -18.72 -6.83 -4.90
N LEU A 154 -19.87 -6.16 -4.73
CA LEU A 154 -20.15 -5.34 -3.56
C LEU A 154 -20.14 -6.13 -2.26
N GLU A 155 -20.77 -7.30 -2.26
CA GLU A 155 -20.76 -8.20 -1.08
C GLU A 155 -19.34 -8.62 -0.72
N ALA A 156 -18.54 -9.03 -1.70
CA ALA A 156 -17.16 -9.42 -1.49
C ALA A 156 -16.29 -8.25 -0.98
N LEU A 157 -16.47 -7.06 -1.52
CA LEU A 157 -15.76 -5.84 -1.08
C LEU A 157 -16.14 -5.46 0.35
N ARG A 158 -17.43 -5.48 0.68
CA ARG A 158 -17.92 -5.20 2.04
C ARG A 158 -17.40 -6.23 3.05
N GLN A 159 -17.43 -7.52 2.72
CA GLN A 159 -16.86 -8.57 3.55
C GLN A 159 -15.37 -8.35 3.80
N THR A 160 -14.62 -8.01 2.75
CA THR A 160 -13.16 -7.87 2.82
C THR A 160 -12.72 -6.63 3.59
N TYR A 161 -13.33 -5.46 3.29
CA TYR A 161 -12.82 -4.17 3.73
C TYR A 161 -13.65 -3.47 4.79
N CYS A 162 -14.90 -3.91 5.02
CA CYS A 162 -15.83 -3.26 5.94
C CYS A 162 -16.27 -4.18 7.10
N GLY A 163 -15.62 -5.32 7.23
CA GLY A 163 -15.81 -6.26 8.34
C GLY A 163 -15.16 -5.80 9.64
N PRO A 164 -14.91 -6.71 10.59
CA PRO A 164 -14.30 -6.39 11.89
C PRO A 164 -12.79 -6.12 11.83
N ILE A 165 -12.19 -6.12 10.64
CA ILE A 165 -10.77 -5.84 10.41
C ILE A 165 -10.66 -4.62 9.50
N GLY A 166 -10.00 -3.56 9.97
CA GLY A 166 -9.62 -2.40 9.16
C GLY A 166 -8.21 -2.61 8.61
N ALA A 167 -8.05 -2.59 7.28
CA ALA A 167 -6.76 -2.77 6.63
C ALA A 167 -6.33 -1.48 5.92
N GLU A 168 -5.19 -0.94 6.33
CA GLU A 168 -4.56 0.24 5.73
C GLU A 168 -3.22 -0.15 5.11
N TYR A 169 -3.17 -0.35 3.81
CA TYR A 169 -1.95 -0.78 3.09
C TYR A 169 -1.74 -0.06 1.76
N MET A 170 -2.73 0.71 1.31
CA MET A 170 -2.68 1.35 -0.02
C MET A 170 -1.63 2.46 -0.13
N TYR A 171 -1.12 2.96 0.99
CA TYR A 171 -0.01 3.93 1.04
C TYR A 171 1.36 3.31 0.71
N MET A 172 1.48 1.99 0.70
CA MET A 172 2.74 1.31 0.40
C MET A 172 3.23 1.63 -1.02
N THR A 173 4.49 2.02 -1.13
CA THR A 173 5.12 2.37 -2.42
C THR A 173 5.61 1.14 -3.18
N ASP A 174 6.04 0.10 -2.47
CA ASP A 174 6.41 -1.18 -3.10
C ASP A 174 5.17 -1.90 -3.61
N ILE A 175 5.08 -2.02 -4.94
CA ILE A 175 3.93 -2.63 -5.63
C ILE A 175 3.84 -4.12 -5.32
N GLY A 176 4.97 -4.82 -5.18
CA GLY A 176 5.02 -6.24 -4.89
C GLY A 176 4.42 -6.56 -3.52
N GLN A 177 4.87 -5.84 -2.48
CA GLN A 177 4.35 -5.97 -1.12
C GLN A 177 2.86 -5.61 -1.05
N LYS A 178 2.47 -4.50 -1.69
CA LYS A 178 1.06 -4.07 -1.75
C LYS A 178 0.16 -5.16 -2.34
N ARG A 179 0.53 -5.72 -3.49
CA ARG A 179 -0.22 -6.78 -4.16
C ARG A 179 -0.24 -8.08 -3.36
N TRP A 180 0.84 -8.37 -2.65
CA TRP A 180 0.92 -9.55 -1.78
C TRP A 180 -0.09 -9.47 -0.63
N ILE A 181 -0.20 -8.33 0.05
CA ILE A 181 -1.21 -8.10 1.09
C ILE A 181 -2.61 -8.14 0.49
N GLN A 182 -2.82 -7.42 -0.61
CA GLN A 182 -4.08 -7.31 -1.31
C GLN A 182 -4.64 -8.68 -1.70
N SER A 183 -3.82 -9.54 -2.32
CA SER A 183 -4.25 -10.88 -2.72
C SER A 183 -4.68 -11.74 -1.54
N ARG A 184 -3.99 -11.64 -0.39
CA ARG A 184 -4.34 -12.40 0.82
C ARG A 184 -5.61 -11.91 1.48
N LEU A 185 -5.79 -10.61 1.61
CA LEU A 185 -7.01 -10.04 2.19
C LEU A 185 -8.23 -10.37 1.33
N GLU A 186 -8.12 -10.18 0.03
CA GLU A 186 -9.23 -10.35 -0.91
C GLU A 186 -9.61 -11.82 -1.10
N SER A 187 -8.65 -12.74 -1.17
CA SER A 187 -8.93 -14.17 -1.30
C SER A 187 -9.63 -14.76 -0.08
N LEU A 188 -9.36 -14.23 1.10
CA LEU A 188 -9.99 -14.65 2.35
C LEU A 188 -11.31 -13.92 2.64
N ARG A 189 -11.59 -12.82 1.96
CA ARG A 189 -12.75 -11.95 2.21
C ARG A 189 -12.94 -11.61 3.69
N GLY A 190 -11.83 -11.35 4.41
CA GLY A 190 -11.86 -11.06 5.85
C GLY A 190 -12.36 -12.20 6.75
N THR A 191 -12.56 -13.39 6.21
CA THR A 191 -13.05 -14.57 6.95
C THR A 191 -12.11 -15.77 6.82
N PRO A 192 -10.97 -15.77 7.53
CA PRO A 192 -10.03 -16.87 7.48
C PRO A 192 -10.67 -18.16 8.02
N LYS A 193 -10.45 -19.27 7.31
CA LYS A 193 -10.92 -20.59 7.74
C LYS A 193 -9.84 -21.25 8.60
N PHE A 194 -9.98 -21.14 9.91
CA PHE A 194 -9.10 -21.81 10.84
C PHE A 194 -9.48 -23.30 11.03
N SER A 195 -8.46 -24.16 11.11
CA SER A 195 -8.64 -25.56 11.50
C SER A 195 -9.12 -25.68 12.96
N ALA A 196 -9.66 -26.83 13.32
CA ALA A 196 -10.08 -27.11 14.71
C ALA A 196 -8.90 -26.98 15.69
N GLU A 197 -7.71 -27.40 15.29
CA GLU A 197 -6.47 -27.31 16.08
C GLU A 197 -6.07 -25.84 16.29
N MET A 198 -6.10 -25.02 15.22
CA MET A 198 -5.83 -23.60 15.33
C MET A 198 -6.85 -22.90 16.25
N LYS A 199 -8.13 -23.23 16.14
CA LYS A 199 -9.16 -22.66 17.04
C LYS A 199 -8.92 -23.03 18.50
N LYS A 200 -8.51 -24.27 18.79
CA LYS A 200 -8.12 -24.69 20.13
C LYS A 200 -6.92 -23.93 20.65
N ARG A 201 -5.88 -23.78 19.81
CA ARG A 201 -4.68 -23.00 20.16
C ARG A 201 -5.02 -21.53 20.44
N ILE A 202 -5.85 -20.89 19.61
CA ILE A 202 -6.32 -19.52 19.84
C ILE A 202 -7.01 -19.43 21.20
N LEU A 203 -7.94 -20.34 21.51
CA LEU A 203 -8.65 -20.38 22.79
C LEU A 203 -7.68 -20.58 23.96
N GLU A 204 -6.77 -21.54 23.86
CA GLU A 204 -5.74 -21.81 24.89
C GLU A 204 -4.90 -20.57 25.20
N ARG A 205 -4.37 -19.91 24.17
CA ARG A 205 -3.52 -18.72 24.32
C ARG A 205 -4.29 -17.51 24.87
N THR A 206 -5.51 -17.31 24.40
CA THR A 206 -6.37 -16.25 24.93
C THR A 206 -6.72 -16.49 26.41
N THR A 207 -7.06 -17.73 26.75
CA THR A 207 -7.35 -18.12 28.15
C THR A 207 -6.12 -17.97 29.04
N ALA A 208 -4.94 -18.36 28.57
CA ALA A 208 -3.69 -18.20 29.32
C ALA A 208 -3.39 -16.71 29.58
N ALA A 209 -3.58 -15.86 28.57
CA ALA A 209 -3.39 -14.42 28.71
C ALA A 209 -4.35 -13.80 29.73
N GLU A 210 -5.63 -14.12 29.65
CA GLU A 210 -6.65 -13.62 30.58
C GLU A 210 -6.40 -14.15 32.02
N THR A 211 -6.09 -15.43 32.15
CA THR A 211 -5.85 -16.06 33.45
C THR A 211 -4.65 -15.46 34.17
N LEU A 212 -3.58 -15.14 33.42
CA LEU A 212 -2.41 -14.47 34.00
C LEU A 212 -2.77 -13.07 34.52
N GLU A 213 -3.54 -12.29 33.76
CA GLU A 213 -3.97 -10.96 34.23
C GLU A 213 -4.83 -11.04 35.50
N ARG A 214 -5.78 -11.98 35.55
CA ARG A 214 -6.60 -12.23 36.74
C ARG A 214 -5.76 -12.66 37.94
N TYR A 215 -4.79 -13.58 37.71
CA TYR A 215 -3.89 -14.01 38.76
C TYR A 215 -3.08 -12.85 39.32
N LEU A 216 -2.46 -12.04 38.46
CA LEU A 216 -1.68 -10.87 38.87
C LEU A 216 -2.54 -9.85 39.59
N HIS A 217 -3.77 -9.62 39.16
CA HIS A 217 -4.71 -8.72 39.83
C HIS A 217 -5.05 -9.18 41.24
N THR A 218 -5.26 -10.46 41.42
CA THR A 218 -5.69 -11.03 42.72
C THR A 218 -4.51 -11.15 43.67
N ARG A 219 -3.34 -11.58 43.19
CA ARG A 219 -2.19 -11.90 44.03
C ARG A 219 -1.35 -10.67 44.38
N TYR A 220 -1.28 -9.70 43.49
CA TYR A 220 -0.42 -8.51 43.64
C TYR A 220 -1.26 -7.23 43.64
N VAL A 221 -2.16 -7.12 44.58
CA VAL A 221 -3.07 -5.96 44.75
C VAL A 221 -2.27 -4.69 44.96
N GLY A 222 -2.60 -3.64 44.19
CA GLY A 222 -1.96 -2.33 44.30
C GLY A 222 -0.63 -2.16 43.61
N GLN A 223 -0.05 -3.22 43.02
CA GLN A 223 1.14 -3.12 42.24
C GLN A 223 0.85 -2.45 40.86
N LYS A 224 1.63 -1.43 40.54
CA LYS A 224 1.54 -0.78 39.22
C LYS A 224 1.94 -1.78 38.12
N ARG A 225 1.00 -2.11 37.26
CA ARG A 225 1.24 -2.93 36.06
C ARG A 225 0.47 -2.36 34.87
N PHE A 226 1.01 -2.55 33.71
CA PHE A 226 0.31 -2.23 32.45
C PHE A 226 -0.40 -3.50 31.99
N SER A 227 -1.65 -3.67 32.40
CA SER A 227 -2.46 -4.85 32.09
C SER A 227 -2.75 -4.99 30.60
N LEU A 228 -2.77 -6.24 30.12
CA LEU A 228 -3.13 -6.57 28.74
C LEU A 228 -4.65 -6.71 28.56
N GLU A 229 -5.44 -6.57 29.60
CA GLU A 229 -6.91 -6.74 29.54
C GLU A 229 -7.53 -5.98 28.36
N GLY A 230 -8.33 -6.69 27.54
CA GLY A 230 -8.88 -6.19 26.29
C GLY A 230 -7.94 -6.33 25.07
N GLY A 231 -6.71 -6.77 25.26
CA GLY A 231 -5.71 -6.98 24.21
C GLY A 231 -5.15 -8.41 24.17
N GLU A 232 -5.86 -9.39 24.73
CA GLU A 232 -5.41 -10.80 24.87
C GLU A 232 -5.08 -11.44 23.53
N SER A 233 -5.77 -11.04 22.46
CA SER A 233 -5.51 -11.50 21.10
C SER A 233 -4.11 -11.16 20.60
N ALA A 234 -3.42 -10.18 21.20
CA ALA A 234 -2.04 -9.85 20.88
C ALA A 234 -1.09 -11.01 21.18
N ILE A 235 -1.33 -11.76 22.27
CA ILE A 235 -0.54 -12.95 22.62
C ILE A 235 -0.69 -14.03 21.55
N VAL A 236 -1.92 -14.27 21.08
CA VAL A 236 -2.19 -15.21 19.98
C VAL A 236 -1.47 -14.80 18.70
N ALA A 237 -1.57 -13.52 18.36
CA ALA A 237 -0.95 -13.00 17.14
C ALA A 237 0.58 -13.10 17.18
N MET A 238 1.20 -12.78 18.32
CA MET A 238 2.66 -12.86 18.49
C MET A 238 3.16 -14.31 18.47
N ASP A 239 2.45 -15.23 19.17
CA ASP A 239 2.78 -16.65 19.17
C ASP A 239 2.76 -17.23 17.75
N GLU A 240 1.72 -16.94 16.98
CA GLU A 240 1.61 -17.41 15.59
C GLU A 240 2.62 -16.74 14.67
N LEU A 241 2.88 -15.44 14.83
CA LEU A 241 3.88 -14.72 14.05
C LEU A 241 5.27 -15.32 14.23
N ILE A 242 5.70 -15.54 15.47
CA ILE A 242 7.01 -16.14 15.78
C ILE A 242 7.10 -17.55 15.22
N ARG A 243 6.06 -18.36 15.41
CA ARG A 243 5.99 -19.72 14.89
C ARG A 243 6.14 -19.78 13.36
N VAL A 244 5.38 -18.95 12.65
CA VAL A 244 5.41 -18.89 11.18
C VAL A 244 6.74 -18.33 10.70
N ALA A 245 7.23 -17.26 11.32
CA ALA A 245 8.50 -16.64 10.96
C ALA A 245 9.68 -17.63 11.12
N GLY A 246 9.73 -18.37 12.24
CA GLY A 246 10.73 -19.42 12.46
C GLY A 246 10.64 -20.53 11.41
N GLY A 247 9.42 -20.96 11.05
CA GLY A 247 9.21 -21.93 9.97
C GLY A 247 9.66 -21.45 8.59
N LEU A 248 9.73 -20.14 8.37
CA LEU A 248 10.25 -19.49 7.16
C LEU A 248 11.75 -19.17 7.23
N GLY A 249 12.43 -19.56 8.29
CA GLY A 249 13.89 -19.42 8.45
C GLY A 249 14.33 -18.12 9.13
N VAL A 250 13.45 -17.37 9.76
CA VAL A 250 13.82 -16.22 10.60
C VAL A 250 14.56 -16.72 11.84
N GLN A 251 15.76 -16.23 12.07
CA GLN A 251 16.64 -16.66 13.17
C GLN A 251 16.47 -15.79 14.42
N GLU A 252 16.17 -14.52 14.24
CA GLU A 252 16.06 -13.57 15.34
C GLU A 252 14.81 -12.72 15.18
N THR A 253 14.13 -12.44 16.30
CA THR A 253 12.96 -11.54 16.36
C THR A 253 13.20 -10.51 17.45
N VAL A 254 13.12 -9.23 17.10
CA VAL A 254 13.22 -8.11 18.04
C VAL A 254 11.82 -7.58 18.33
N ILE A 255 11.41 -7.60 19.61
CA ILE A 255 10.09 -7.17 20.05
C ILE A 255 10.21 -5.83 20.75
N GLY A 256 9.67 -4.77 20.12
CA GLY A 256 9.50 -3.45 20.71
C GLY A 256 8.07 -3.24 21.17
N MET A 257 7.86 -2.70 22.37
CA MET A 257 6.52 -2.49 22.90
C MET A 257 6.43 -1.24 23.79
N ALA A 258 5.25 -0.63 23.84
CA ALA A 258 4.94 0.51 24.72
C ALA A 258 4.60 0.09 26.17
N HIS A 259 5.11 -1.05 26.62
CA HIS A 259 4.99 -1.65 27.95
C HIS A 259 3.62 -2.22 28.32
N ARG A 260 2.52 -1.90 27.63
CA ARG A 260 1.21 -2.51 27.90
C ARG A 260 1.28 -4.03 27.72
N GLY A 261 0.92 -4.78 28.75
CA GLY A 261 0.94 -6.23 28.73
C GLY A 261 2.33 -6.87 28.75
N ARG A 262 3.40 -6.11 29.09
CA ARG A 262 4.79 -6.65 29.05
C ARG A 262 4.98 -7.94 29.83
N LEU A 263 4.35 -8.06 31.00
CA LEU A 263 4.44 -9.29 31.83
C LEU A 263 3.79 -10.48 31.15
N ASN A 264 2.66 -10.23 30.48
CA ASN A 264 1.94 -11.25 29.73
C ASN A 264 2.75 -11.73 28.51
N VAL A 265 3.37 -10.81 27.79
CA VAL A 265 4.26 -11.16 26.67
C VAL A 265 5.45 -11.96 27.16
N LEU A 266 6.11 -11.54 28.25
CA LEU A 266 7.25 -12.28 28.83
C LEU A 266 6.87 -13.72 29.21
N VAL A 267 5.72 -13.91 29.85
CA VAL A 267 5.30 -15.24 30.34
C VAL A 267 4.69 -16.11 29.23
N ASN A 268 3.77 -15.56 28.44
CA ASN A 268 2.99 -16.34 27.48
C ASN A 268 3.57 -16.41 26.07
N THR A 269 4.54 -15.54 25.73
CA THR A 269 5.16 -15.52 24.39
C THR A 269 6.61 -15.95 24.44
N LEU A 270 7.37 -15.49 25.44
CA LEU A 270 8.82 -15.78 25.53
C LEU A 270 9.15 -16.96 26.47
N GLY A 271 8.25 -17.34 27.39
CA GLY A 271 8.41 -18.44 28.32
C GLY A 271 8.93 -17.97 29.67
#